data_4ccd9e679ead2ee1cbcb0acd190308d4
#
_entry.id   4ccd9e679ead2ee1cbcb0acd190308d4
#
_cell.length_a   1.000
_cell.length_b   1.000
_cell.length_c   1.000
_cell.angle_alpha   90.00
_cell.angle_beta   90.00
_cell.angle_gamma   90.00
#
_symmetry.space_group_name_H-M   'P 1'
#
loop_
_entity.id
_entity.type
_entity.pdbx_description
1 polymer ?
#
loop_
_entity_poly.entity_id
_entity_poly.type
_entity_poly.pdbx_seq_one_letter_code
_entity_poly.pdbx_strand_id
1 'polypeptide(L)'
;MGTLKDSWPVAELDAVRRLRVIARSTPGTGFAEHLIDAPFDQVWALASDLENQLPVMITDISSFTVTSAAGGRLEARARSPLGLRARYDVVLRPGWCLMQSRFVLGGMAAVAEGDGTRFAFFGGLRLPGIRLADRALHPLMSSLGARALQRFTDRLAAPGGG
;
A
#
# COMPACT_ATOMS: atom_id res chain seq x y z
N MET A 1 4.84 -48.68 -11.77
CA MET A 1 5.05 -47.42 -12.52
C MET A 1 4.46 -46.28 -11.71
N GLY A 2 5.30 -45.61 -10.98
CA GLY A 2 4.88 -44.43 -10.21
C GLY A 2 4.68 -43.25 -11.17
N THR A 3 3.49 -42.73 -11.26
CA THR A 3 3.23 -41.42 -11.84
C THR A 3 3.97 -40.38 -11.03
N LEU A 4 5.07 -39.87 -11.57
CA LEU A 4 5.65 -38.63 -11.10
C LEU A 4 4.55 -37.53 -11.26
N LYS A 5 3.85 -37.25 -10.18
CA LYS A 5 3.09 -36.00 -10.10
C LYS A 5 4.14 -34.89 -10.25
N ASP A 6 4.13 -34.23 -11.40
CA ASP A 6 4.84 -32.97 -11.61
C ASP A 6 4.30 -31.92 -10.63
N SER A 7 4.73 -32.01 -9.38
CA SER A 7 4.52 -30.95 -8.42
C SER A 7 5.60 -29.89 -8.66
N TRP A 8 5.32 -28.97 -9.55
CA TRP A 8 6.12 -27.77 -9.65
C TRP A 8 6.16 -27.07 -8.28
N PRO A 9 7.33 -26.64 -7.82
CA PRO A 9 7.40 -25.89 -6.58
C PRO A 9 6.57 -24.59 -6.73
N VAL A 10 5.43 -24.55 -6.07
CA VAL A 10 4.61 -23.33 -6.01
C VAL A 10 5.10 -22.52 -4.82
N ALA A 11 5.70 -21.39 -5.08
CA ALA A 11 6.03 -20.43 -4.04
C ALA A 11 4.76 -19.66 -3.67
N GLU A 12 4.12 -20.02 -2.56
CA GLU A 12 3.05 -19.21 -1.98
C GLU A 12 3.66 -17.98 -1.31
N LEU A 13 3.45 -16.82 -1.93
CA LEU A 13 3.85 -15.55 -1.37
C LEU A 13 2.72 -15.00 -0.50
N ASP A 14 3.04 -14.67 0.75
CA ASP A 14 2.14 -13.89 1.59
C ASP A 14 1.91 -12.47 0.99
N ALA A 15 0.93 -11.75 1.52
CA ALA A 15 0.53 -10.44 0.98
C ALA A 15 1.69 -9.43 0.98
N VAL A 16 2.50 -9.38 2.03
CA VAL A 16 3.64 -8.44 2.12
C VAL A 16 4.73 -8.77 1.10
N ARG A 17 5.08 -10.06 0.97
CA ARG A 17 6.05 -10.51 -0.05
C ARG A 17 5.56 -10.24 -1.47
N ARG A 18 4.27 -10.46 -1.74
CA ARG A 18 3.65 -10.14 -3.02
C ARG A 18 3.73 -8.65 -3.33
N LEU A 19 3.41 -7.80 -2.35
CA LEU A 19 3.50 -6.35 -2.50
C LEU A 19 4.93 -5.89 -2.78
N ARG A 20 5.91 -6.49 -2.11
CA ARG A 20 7.35 -6.22 -2.32
C ARG A 20 7.78 -6.58 -3.74
N VAL A 21 7.30 -7.69 -4.30
CA VAL A 21 7.58 -8.08 -5.70
C VAL A 21 7.00 -7.05 -6.67
N ILE A 22 5.76 -6.61 -6.46
CA ILE A 22 5.12 -5.58 -7.28
C ILE A 22 5.92 -4.27 -7.22
N ALA A 23 6.30 -3.82 -6.03
CA ALA A 23 7.09 -2.60 -5.86
C ALA A 23 8.44 -2.68 -6.58
N ARG A 24 9.16 -3.79 -6.44
CA ARG A 24 10.46 -4.00 -7.10
C ARG A 24 10.37 -4.09 -8.62
N SER A 25 9.26 -4.57 -9.15
CA SER A 25 9.03 -4.67 -10.60
C SER A 25 8.46 -3.39 -11.22
N THR A 26 8.11 -2.39 -10.42
CA THR A 26 7.52 -1.14 -10.87
C THR A 26 8.50 0.02 -10.68
N PRO A 27 9.13 0.54 -11.75
CA PRO A 27 10.01 1.69 -11.66
C PRO A 27 9.28 2.92 -11.11
N GLY A 28 10.01 3.79 -10.39
CA GLY A 28 9.43 5.01 -9.81
C GLY A 28 8.63 4.81 -8.54
N THR A 29 8.74 3.65 -7.90
CA THR A 29 8.07 3.36 -6.63
C THR A 29 9.06 3.19 -5.49
N GLY A 30 8.66 3.61 -4.27
CA GLY A 30 9.32 3.30 -3.02
C GLY A 30 8.53 2.25 -2.23
N PHE A 31 9.22 1.44 -1.45
CA PHE A 31 8.65 0.39 -0.61
C PHE A 31 9.19 0.51 0.81
N ALA A 32 8.31 0.37 1.79
CA ALA A 32 8.67 0.30 3.20
C ALA A 32 7.86 -0.79 3.89
N GLU A 33 8.47 -1.51 4.82
CA GLU A 33 7.78 -2.48 5.68
C GLU A 33 8.27 -2.38 7.11
N HIS A 34 7.39 -2.70 8.05
CA HIS A 34 7.69 -2.68 9.48
C HIS A 34 6.89 -3.75 10.20
N LEU A 35 7.47 -4.28 11.30
CA LEU A 35 6.73 -5.11 12.23
C LEU A 35 6.08 -4.18 13.28
N ILE A 36 4.77 -4.18 13.32
CA ILE A 36 3.96 -3.37 14.24
C ILE A 36 3.56 -4.25 15.41
N ASP A 37 3.78 -3.77 16.64
CA ASP A 37 3.38 -4.44 17.87
C ASP A 37 1.88 -4.21 18.16
N ALA A 38 1.07 -4.75 17.28
CA ALA A 38 -0.40 -4.72 17.39
C ALA A 38 -0.99 -5.88 16.56
N PRO A 39 -2.14 -6.45 16.96
CA PRO A 39 -2.77 -7.57 16.26
C PRO A 39 -3.27 -7.14 14.87
N PHE A 40 -3.29 -8.10 13.95
CA PHE A 40 -3.66 -7.91 12.55
C PHE A 40 -5.00 -7.15 12.36
N ASP A 41 -6.02 -7.54 13.11
CA ASP A 41 -7.35 -6.93 12.95
C ASP A 41 -7.35 -5.44 13.30
N GLN A 42 -6.59 -5.05 14.32
CA GLN A 42 -6.45 -3.65 14.71
C GLN A 42 -5.69 -2.85 13.65
N VAL A 43 -4.57 -3.38 13.17
CA VAL A 43 -3.76 -2.73 12.13
C VAL A 43 -4.55 -2.62 10.84
N TRP A 44 -5.23 -3.68 10.43
CA TRP A 44 -5.96 -3.69 9.17
C TRP A 44 -7.24 -2.86 9.21
N ALA A 45 -7.96 -2.82 10.34
CA ALA A 45 -9.12 -1.94 10.51
C ALA A 45 -8.73 -0.47 10.28
N LEU A 46 -7.59 -0.05 10.83
CA LEU A 46 -7.07 1.31 10.59
C LEU A 46 -6.63 1.49 9.13
N ALA A 47 -5.83 0.57 8.58
CA ALA A 47 -5.27 0.69 7.24
C ALA A 47 -6.35 0.68 6.14
N SER A 48 -7.42 -0.08 6.33
CA SER A 48 -8.52 -0.19 5.35
C SER A 48 -9.47 1.01 5.35
N ASP A 49 -9.40 1.88 6.33
CA ASP A 49 -10.13 3.15 6.37
C ASP A 49 -9.42 4.20 5.49
N LEU A 50 -9.50 4.01 4.18
CA LEU A 50 -8.75 4.79 3.20
C LEU A 50 -9.07 6.27 3.23
N GLU A 51 -10.34 6.64 3.46
CA GLU A 51 -10.79 8.03 3.44
C GLU A 51 -10.16 8.87 4.55
N ASN A 52 -9.99 8.26 5.74
CA ASN A 52 -9.41 8.94 6.88
C ASN A 52 -7.89 8.76 7.00
N GLN A 53 -7.35 7.65 6.48
CA GLN A 53 -5.92 7.34 6.68
C GLN A 53 -5.02 7.84 5.55
N LEU A 54 -5.45 7.76 4.30
CA LEU A 54 -4.59 8.20 3.19
C LEU A 54 -4.18 9.68 3.27
N PRO A 55 -5.08 10.63 3.62
CA PRO A 55 -4.67 12.03 3.81
C PRO A 55 -3.68 12.25 4.97
N VAL A 56 -3.68 11.36 5.97
CA VAL A 56 -2.71 11.42 7.07
C VAL A 56 -1.37 10.83 6.68
N MET A 57 -1.38 9.69 5.98
CA MET A 57 -0.18 8.98 5.56
C MET A 57 0.56 9.70 4.44
N ILE A 58 -0.18 10.27 3.48
CA ILE A 58 0.36 10.85 2.26
C ILE A 58 0.03 12.34 2.23
N THR A 59 1.05 13.18 2.41
CA THR A 59 0.89 14.65 2.45
C THR A 59 0.38 15.26 1.15
N ASP A 60 0.55 14.57 0.03
CA ASP A 60 0.09 15.02 -1.29
C ASP A 60 -1.39 14.71 -1.55
N ILE A 61 -2.06 14.06 -0.60
CA ILE A 61 -3.50 13.80 -0.63
C ILE A 61 -4.17 14.60 0.50
N SER A 62 -4.96 15.61 0.13
CA SER A 62 -5.75 16.39 1.10
C SER A 62 -7.12 15.78 1.39
N SER A 63 -7.68 15.03 0.44
CA SER A 63 -8.90 14.26 0.63
C SER A 63 -8.91 13.02 -0.27
N PHE A 64 -9.52 11.96 0.24
CA PHE A 64 -9.75 10.72 -0.49
C PHE A 64 -11.19 10.28 -0.22
N THR A 65 -11.99 10.10 -1.25
CA THR A 65 -13.42 9.80 -1.12
C THR A 65 -13.77 8.60 -2.00
N VAL A 66 -14.34 7.58 -1.40
CA VAL A 66 -14.84 6.40 -2.11
C VAL A 66 -16.18 6.75 -2.77
N THR A 67 -16.27 6.59 -4.07
CA THR A 67 -17.45 6.94 -4.87
C THR A 67 -18.30 5.73 -5.22
N SER A 68 -17.72 4.55 -5.26
CA SER A 68 -18.45 3.29 -5.43
C SER A 68 -17.68 2.11 -4.83
N ALA A 69 -18.39 1.08 -4.39
CA ALA A 69 -17.82 -0.12 -3.81
C ALA A 69 -18.66 -1.35 -4.22
N ALA A 70 -18.00 -2.37 -4.78
CA ALA A 70 -18.61 -3.64 -5.13
C ALA A 70 -17.59 -4.78 -5.15
N GLY A 71 -17.83 -5.84 -4.37
CA GLY A 71 -17.04 -7.07 -4.44
C GLY A 71 -15.54 -6.91 -4.16
N GLY A 72 -15.15 -6.01 -3.24
CA GLY A 72 -13.75 -5.73 -2.92
C GLY A 72 -13.05 -4.83 -3.95
N ARG A 73 -13.79 -4.24 -4.88
CA ARG A 73 -13.31 -3.19 -5.78
C ARG A 73 -13.98 -1.87 -5.40
N LEU A 74 -13.18 -0.81 -5.37
CA LEU A 74 -13.65 0.53 -5.05
C LEU A 74 -13.23 1.48 -6.18
N GLU A 75 -14.07 2.48 -6.44
CA GLU A 75 -13.67 3.67 -7.16
C GLU A 75 -13.54 4.83 -6.16
N ALA A 76 -12.52 5.61 -6.28
CA ALA A 76 -12.29 6.73 -5.38
C ALA A 76 -11.79 7.97 -6.12
N ARG A 77 -11.96 9.12 -5.49
CA ARG A 77 -11.43 10.40 -5.93
C ARG A 77 -10.51 10.96 -4.87
N ALA A 78 -9.32 11.35 -5.29
CA ALA A 78 -8.39 12.07 -4.45
C ALA A 78 -8.24 13.52 -4.89
N ARG A 79 -7.95 14.39 -3.94
CA ARG A 79 -7.57 15.79 -4.17
C ARG A 79 -6.24 16.07 -3.50
N SER A 80 -5.36 16.79 -4.18
CA SER A 80 -4.13 17.30 -3.59
C SER A 80 -4.36 18.63 -2.87
N PRO A 81 -3.44 19.07 -2.00
CA PRO A 81 -3.48 20.43 -1.40
C PRO A 81 -3.51 21.55 -2.44
N LEU A 82 -2.95 21.32 -3.62
CA LEU A 82 -2.95 22.28 -4.75
C LEU A 82 -4.22 22.20 -5.60
N GLY A 83 -5.22 21.39 -5.19
CA GLY A 83 -6.49 21.27 -5.90
C GLY A 83 -6.48 20.31 -7.09
N LEU A 84 -5.38 19.62 -7.37
CA LEU A 84 -5.32 18.58 -8.39
C LEU A 84 -6.22 17.41 -8.00
N ARG A 85 -6.90 16.84 -8.98
CA ARG A 85 -7.84 15.72 -8.79
C ARG A 85 -7.36 14.48 -9.52
N ALA A 86 -7.50 13.33 -8.87
CA ALA A 86 -7.22 12.03 -9.47
C ALA A 86 -8.35 11.05 -9.17
N ARG A 87 -8.66 10.19 -10.13
CA ARG A 87 -9.54 9.03 -9.95
C ARG A 87 -8.68 7.81 -9.69
N TYR A 88 -9.10 7.00 -8.73
CA TYR A 88 -8.43 5.77 -8.35
C TYR A 88 -9.34 4.58 -8.54
N ASP A 89 -8.78 3.50 -9.09
CA ASP A 89 -9.33 2.17 -9.01
C ASP A 89 -8.61 1.43 -7.88
N VAL A 90 -9.35 0.86 -6.96
CA VAL A 90 -8.83 0.24 -5.75
C VAL A 90 -9.33 -1.20 -5.63
N VAL A 91 -8.44 -2.11 -5.31
CA VAL A 91 -8.77 -3.47 -4.84
C VAL A 91 -8.47 -3.49 -3.35
N LEU A 92 -9.50 -3.73 -2.54
CA LEU A 92 -9.40 -3.80 -1.09
C LEU A 92 -9.94 -5.14 -0.59
N ARG A 93 -9.10 -5.90 0.10
CA ARG A 93 -9.41 -7.18 0.73
C ARG A 93 -8.69 -7.27 2.08
N PRO A 94 -9.09 -8.18 2.97
CA PRO A 94 -8.35 -8.37 4.22
C PRO A 94 -6.85 -8.57 3.97
N GLY A 95 -6.03 -7.73 4.59
CA GLY A 95 -4.57 -7.76 4.44
C GLY A 95 -4.01 -7.29 3.08
N TRP A 96 -4.85 -6.77 2.18
CA TRP A 96 -4.42 -6.38 0.85
C TRP A 96 -5.15 -5.14 0.32
N CYS A 97 -4.40 -4.13 -0.10
CA CYS A 97 -4.90 -2.98 -0.82
C CYS A 97 -3.97 -2.65 -1.98
N LEU A 98 -4.51 -2.54 -3.17
CA LEU A 98 -3.80 -2.04 -4.34
C LEU A 98 -4.62 -0.94 -4.97
N MET A 99 -4.02 0.21 -5.22
CA MET A 99 -4.68 1.37 -5.80
C MET A 99 -3.89 1.94 -6.95
N GLN A 100 -4.57 2.34 -7.99
CA GLN A 100 -3.96 2.93 -9.16
C GLN A 100 -4.79 4.08 -9.71
N SER A 101 -4.09 5.06 -10.23
CA SER A 101 -4.64 6.14 -11.05
C SER A 101 -3.85 6.21 -12.36
N ARG A 102 -4.15 7.22 -13.17
CA ARG A 102 -3.41 7.44 -14.43
C ARG A 102 -1.89 7.55 -14.21
N PHE A 103 -1.46 8.19 -13.11
CA PHE A 103 -0.06 8.52 -12.87
C PHE A 103 0.51 7.98 -11.56
N VAL A 104 -0.32 7.36 -10.74
CA VAL A 104 0.10 6.86 -9.43
C VAL A 104 -0.27 5.39 -9.29
N LEU A 105 0.64 4.62 -8.74
CA LEU A 105 0.41 3.26 -8.28
C LEU A 105 0.84 3.18 -6.82
N GLY A 106 0.01 2.59 -5.99
CA GLY A 106 0.32 2.39 -4.57
C GLY A 106 -0.41 1.21 -4.00
N GLY A 107 -0.04 0.83 -2.79
CA GLY A 107 -0.70 -0.27 -2.10
C GLY A 107 -0.19 -0.49 -0.69
N MET A 108 -0.94 -1.29 0.03
CA MET A 108 -0.64 -1.72 1.39
C MET A 108 -0.88 -3.22 1.53
N ALA A 109 -0.10 -3.86 2.37
CA ALA A 109 -0.32 -5.25 2.74
C ALA A 109 -0.02 -5.47 4.22
N ALA A 110 -0.75 -6.40 4.83
CA ALA A 110 -0.57 -6.79 6.21
C ALA A 110 -0.63 -8.31 6.35
N VAL A 111 0.21 -8.86 7.21
CA VAL A 111 0.24 -10.27 7.58
C VAL A 111 0.49 -10.38 9.08
N ALA A 112 -0.29 -11.22 9.76
CA ALA A 112 -0.02 -11.54 11.15
C ALA A 112 1.34 -12.23 11.29
N GLU A 113 2.15 -11.80 12.26
CA GLU A 113 3.47 -12.36 12.54
C GLU A 113 3.70 -12.41 14.06
N GLY A 114 3.59 -13.59 14.65
CA GLY A 114 3.56 -13.75 16.11
C GLY A 114 2.37 -12.99 16.71
N ASP A 115 2.64 -12.17 17.72
CA ASP A 115 1.63 -11.32 18.38
C ASP A 115 1.45 -9.96 17.65
N GLY A 116 2.29 -9.66 16.66
CA GLY A 116 2.29 -8.43 15.90
C GLY A 116 1.80 -8.60 14.47
N THR A 117 2.00 -7.56 13.70
CA THR A 117 1.60 -7.48 12.29
C THR A 117 2.74 -6.92 11.46
N ARG A 118 3.18 -7.68 10.46
CA ARG A 118 4.05 -7.14 9.42
C ARG A 118 3.21 -6.34 8.45
N PHE A 119 3.45 -5.06 8.40
CA PHE A 119 2.76 -4.12 7.53
C PHE A 119 3.71 -3.53 6.51
N ALA A 120 3.28 -3.45 5.26
CA ALA A 120 4.05 -2.87 4.17
C ALA A 120 3.22 -1.84 3.41
N PHE A 121 3.92 -0.84 2.92
CA PHE A 121 3.37 0.23 2.10
C PHE A 121 4.29 0.48 0.91
N PHE A 122 3.72 0.67 -0.27
CA PHE A 122 4.46 1.16 -1.42
C PHE A 122 3.66 2.20 -2.19
N GLY A 123 4.37 3.04 -2.91
CA GLY A 123 3.75 4.03 -3.77
C GLY A 123 4.75 4.72 -4.66
N GLY A 124 4.28 5.26 -5.75
CA GLY A 124 5.12 5.98 -6.68
C GLY A 124 4.39 6.46 -7.92
N LEU A 125 5.16 7.09 -8.80
CA LEU A 125 4.68 7.71 -10.02
C LEU A 125 4.87 6.79 -11.22
N ARG A 126 3.84 6.71 -12.06
CA ARG A 126 3.86 6.02 -13.35
C ARG A 126 3.90 7.05 -14.47
N LEU A 127 5.08 7.58 -14.75
CA LEU A 127 5.28 8.57 -15.81
C LEU A 127 6.05 7.96 -16.98
N PRO A 128 5.77 8.38 -18.23
CA PRO A 128 6.63 8.04 -19.37
C PRO A 128 8.08 8.49 -19.07
N GLY A 129 9.05 7.58 -19.34
CA GLY A 129 10.46 7.89 -19.09
C GLY A 129 10.93 7.77 -17.63
N ILE A 130 10.06 7.44 -16.69
CA ILE A 130 10.43 7.30 -15.26
C ILE A 130 11.57 6.30 -15.03
N ARG A 131 11.71 5.29 -15.90
CA ARG A 131 12.80 4.30 -15.84
C ARG A 131 14.18 4.93 -15.93
N LEU A 132 14.32 6.05 -16.66
CA LEU A 132 15.59 6.77 -16.81
C LEU A 132 15.95 7.52 -15.52
N ALA A 133 14.95 7.97 -14.78
CA ALA A 133 15.12 8.70 -13.53
C ALA A 133 15.01 7.80 -12.28
N ASP A 134 14.67 6.52 -12.42
CA ASP A 134 14.37 5.62 -11.33
C ASP A 134 15.50 5.54 -10.29
N ARG A 135 16.75 5.41 -10.75
CA ARG A 135 17.91 5.35 -9.84
C ARG A 135 18.09 6.63 -9.01
N ALA A 136 17.80 7.79 -9.59
CA ALA A 136 17.89 9.07 -8.89
C ALA A 136 16.70 9.31 -7.95
N LEU A 137 15.51 8.83 -8.32
CA LEU A 137 14.28 9.01 -7.54
C LEU A 137 14.10 7.96 -6.45
N HIS A 138 14.73 6.79 -6.58
CA HIS A 138 14.55 5.68 -5.65
C HIS A 138 14.78 6.03 -4.17
N PRO A 139 15.86 6.73 -3.77
CA PRO A 139 16.06 7.09 -2.36
C PRO A 139 14.96 8.06 -1.85
N LEU A 140 14.51 8.99 -2.71
CA LEU A 140 13.43 9.90 -2.37
C LEU A 140 12.10 9.15 -2.17
N MET A 141 11.75 8.27 -3.10
CA MET A 141 10.51 7.48 -3.02
C MET A 141 10.51 6.53 -1.81
N SER A 142 11.66 5.90 -1.52
CA SER A 142 11.82 5.06 -0.34
C SER A 142 11.68 5.85 0.97
N SER A 143 12.22 7.07 1.03
CA SER A 143 12.08 7.94 2.20
C SER A 143 10.64 8.41 2.41
N LEU A 144 9.89 8.69 1.34
CA LEU A 144 8.47 9.04 1.40
C LEU A 144 7.63 7.84 1.91
N GLY A 145 7.92 6.64 1.43
CA GLY A 145 7.29 5.42 1.92
C GLY A 145 7.55 5.16 3.40
N ALA A 146 8.79 5.34 3.86
CA ALA A 146 9.15 5.21 5.26
C ALA A 146 8.43 6.25 6.16
N ARG A 147 8.32 7.50 5.68
CA ARG A 147 7.58 8.56 6.40
C ARG A 147 6.08 8.27 6.46
N ALA A 148 5.49 7.76 5.38
CA ALA A 148 4.09 7.36 5.37
C ALA A 148 3.82 6.24 6.38
N LEU A 149 4.69 5.23 6.41
CA LEU A 149 4.62 4.13 7.36
C LEU A 149 4.80 4.62 8.82
N GLN A 150 5.73 5.53 9.07
CA GLN A 150 5.92 6.13 10.40
C GLN A 150 4.65 6.86 10.88
N ARG A 151 4.05 7.70 10.03
CA ARG A 151 2.79 8.39 10.38
C ARG A 151 1.67 7.40 10.68
N PHE A 152 1.59 6.32 9.95
CA PHE A 152 0.61 5.26 10.21
C PHE A 152 0.83 4.61 11.57
N THR A 153 2.07 4.26 11.89
CA THR A 153 2.44 3.67 13.19
C THR A 153 2.16 4.63 14.34
N ASP A 154 2.49 5.91 14.19
CA ASP A 154 2.20 6.94 15.18
C ASP A 154 0.68 7.10 15.40
N ARG A 155 -0.10 7.02 14.34
CA ARG A 155 -1.56 7.06 14.40
C ARG A 155 -2.14 5.88 15.15
N LEU A 156 -1.58 4.69 14.93
CA LEU A 156 -2.01 3.47 15.61
C LEU A 156 -1.70 3.51 17.12
N ALA A 157 -0.56 4.11 17.48
CA ALA A 157 -0.13 4.27 18.88
C ALA A 157 -0.85 5.41 19.61
N ALA A 158 -1.49 6.34 18.90
CA ALA A 158 -2.24 7.43 19.50
C ALA A 158 -3.45 6.87 20.26
N PRO A 159 -3.64 7.17 21.56
CA PRO A 159 -4.82 6.77 22.29
C PRO A 159 -6.04 7.33 21.55
N GLY A 160 -7.00 6.47 21.24
CA GLY A 160 -8.17 6.80 20.44
C GLY A 160 -8.85 8.06 21.02
N GLY A 161 -8.82 9.12 20.25
CA GLY A 161 -9.66 10.26 20.49
C GLY A 161 -11.10 9.81 20.33
N GLY A 162 -11.81 9.69 21.45
CA GLY A 162 -13.24 9.42 21.51
C GLY A 162 -14.06 10.52 20.86
#